data_972fe074d8e09253d496cc84c2aa5e48
#
_entry.id   972fe074d8e09253d496cc84c2aa5e48
#
_cell.length_a   1.000
_cell.length_b   1.000
_cell.length_c   1.000
_cell.angle_alpha   90.00
_cell.angle_beta   90.00
_cell.angle_gamma   90.00
#
_symmetry.space_group_name_H-M   'P 1'
#
loop_
_entity.id
_entity.type
_entity.pdbx_description
1 polymer ?
#
loop_
_entity_poly.entity_id
_entity_poly.type
_entity_poly.pdbx_seq_one_letter_code
_entity_poly.pdbx_strand_id
1 'polypeptide(L)'
;MRFDVFSLIQSCCGRVTAVAAGSALALMAGCTSTSGPTGVSDGPMIDPTKPVQVALLIPKSYEETASIATSLEQAAQMAIADLGDIRIDLRVFDTAGNPEQAALVARQAVQEGAKIILGPLLAENAKAVGAAVADSGVNVLSFSNNASIAGNNVFVLGPTFNNTANRLVSYAASQGKTKAVIVHPRTLEGELGKAALENAAQSTPLEIAAIEAFE
;
A
#
# COMPACT_ATOMS: atom_id res chain seq x y z
N MET A 1 0.21 24.05 -67.53
CA MET A 1 0.29 22.63 -67.92
C MET A 1 -0.57 21.84 -66.95
N ARG A 2 -1.78 21.49 -67.37
CA ARG A 2 -2.71 20.64 -66.63
C ARG A 2 -2.44 19.20 -67.14
N PHE A 3 -2.13 18.31 -66.22
CA PHE A 3 -2.09 16.87 -66.52
C PHE A 3 -3.37 16.24 -66.00
N ASP A 4 -4.19 15.74 -66.96
CA ASP A 4 -5.39 14.97 -66.70
C ASP A 4 -5.02 13.55 -66.25
N VAL A 5 -5.39 13.22 -64.99
CA VAL A 5 -5.21 11.88 -64.40
C VAL A 5 -6.46 10.99 -64.56
N PHE A 6 -7.34 11.31 -65.54
CA PHE A 6 -8.65 10.66 -65.68
C PHE A 6 -8.73 9.60 -66.79
N SER A 7 -7.58 9.22 -67.37
CA SER A 7 -7.59 8.30 -68.57
C SER A 7 -6.99 6.93 -68.31
N LEU A 8 -6.85 6.44 -67.06
CA LEU A 8 -6.22 5.13 -66.82
C LEU A 8 -7.07 4.12 -66.02
N ILE A 9 -8.39 4.34 -65.91
CA ILE A 9 -9.31 3.41 -65.26
C ILE A 9 -10.40 2.87 -66.22
N GLN A 10 -10.05 2.55 -67.39
CA GLN A 10 -11.00 1.93 -68.34
C GLN A 10 -10.35 0.88 -69.25
N SER A 11 -9.70 -0.13 -68.62
CA SER A 11 -9.37 -1.34 -69.40
C SER A 11 -8.91 -2.48 -68.47
N CYS A 12 -9.80 -3.02 -67.66
CA CYS A 12 -9.70 -4.37 -67.11
C CYS A 12 -11.05 -4.82 -66.54
N CYS A 13 -12.10 -4.75 -67.43
CA CYS A 13 -13.37 -5.40 -67.13
C CYS A 13 -13.44 -6.63 -68.02
N GLY A 14 -13.06 -7.78 -67.53
CA GLY A 14 -13.19 -9.00 -68.28
C GLY A 14 -12.64 -10.22 -67.53
N ARG A 15 -13.59 -11.05 -67.10
CA ARG A 15 -13.37 -12.42 -66.62
C ARG A 15 -12.66 -12.62 -65.28
N VAL A 16 -13.44 -12.76 -64.23
CA VAL A 16 -13.46 -13.95 -63.33
C VAL A 16 -14.75 -13.93 -62.53
N THR A 17 -15.81 -14.41 -63.06
CA THR A 17 -16.95 -14.96 -62.34
C THR A 17 -16.58 -16.37 -61.87
N ALA A 18 -16.79 -16.66 -60.63
CA ALA A 18 -16.69 -17.93 -59.90
C ALA A 18 -15.46 -18.07 -59.00
N VAL A 19 -15.56 -17.53 -57.80
CA VAL A 19 -15.19 -18.17 -56.53
C VAL A 19 -15.62 -17.16 -55.41
N ALA A 20 -16.90 -17.09 -55.14
CA ALA A 20 -17.45 -16.26 -54.06
C ALA A 20 -18.44 -17.06 -53.20
N ALA A 21 -17.98 -18.18 -52.67
CA ALA A 21 -18.77 -18.96 -51.71
C ALA A 21 -17.83 -19.72 -50.74
N GLY A 22 -17.07 -19.05 -49.92
CA GLY A 22 -16.15 -19.72 -48.99
C GLY A 22 -15.46 -18.89 -47.94
N SER A 23 -15.72 -17.59 -47.86
CA SER A 23 -14.94 -16.71 -46.95
C SER A 23 -15.77 -15.86 -45.99
N ALA A 24 -16.98 -16.29 -45.66
CA ALA A 24 -17.87 -15.51 -44.74
C ALA A 24 -17.99 -16.10 -43.32
N LEU A 25 -17.13 -17.03 -42.92
CA LEU A 25 -17.22 -17.67 -41.58
C LEU A 25 -15.95 -17.49 -40.68
N ALA A 26 -15.07 -16.57 -40.98
CA ALA A 26 -13.81 -16.38 -40.22
C ALA A 26 -13.67 -15.03 -39.50
N LEU A 27 -14.76 -14.28 -39.23
CA LEU A 27 -14.71 -12.95 -38.60
C LEU A 27 -15.38 -12.87 -37.21
N MET A 28 -15.68 -14.00 -36.56
CA MET A 28 -16.28 -14.02 -35.20
C MET A 28 -15.35 -14.60 -34.12
N ALA A 29 -14.04 -14.63 -34.33
CA ALA A 29 -13.08 -15.09 -33.34
C ALA A 29 -12.05 -14.00 -33.00
N GLY A 30 -12.50 -12.85 -32.49
CA GLY A 30 -11.62 -11.73 -32.25
C GLY A 30 -11.95 -10.87 -31.04
N CYS A 31 -12.58 -11.43 -29.97
CA CYS A 31 -12.66 -10.82 -28.66
C CYS A 31 -12.09 -11.78 -27.62
N THR A 32 -10.88 -12.26 -27.80
CA THR A 32 -10.06 -12.67 -26.67
C THR A 32 -9.46 -11.40 -26.11
N SER A 33 -9.96 -10.95 -24.97
CA SER A 33 -9.27 -9.99 -24.13
C SER A 33 -7.87 -10.52 -23.87
N THR A 34 -6.89 -10.00 -24.58
CA THR A 34 -5.49 -10.14 -24.19
C THR A 34 -5.36 -9.36 -22.89
N SER A 35 -5.51 -10.03 -21.75
CA SER A 35 -4.99 -9.58 -20.49
C SER A 35 -3.48 -9.40 -20.69
N GLY A 36 -3.07 -8.14 -20.93
CA GLY A 36 -1.66 -7.75 -20.88
C GLY A 36 -1.10 -8.08 -19.49
N PRO A 37 0.21 -8.29 -19.37
CA PRO A 37 0.84 -8.48 -18.06
C PRO A 37 0.92 -7.14 -17.34
N THR A 38 -0.20 -6.64 -16.86
CA THR A 38 -0.22 -5.68 -15.77
C THR A 38 -0.23 -6.51 -14.51
N GLY A 39 0.93 -6.62 -13.86
CA GLY A 39 1.08 -7.28 -12.58
C GLY A 39 0.36 -6.53 -11.46
N VAL A 40 -0.94 -6.39 -11.58
CA VAL A 40 -1.83 -6.17 -10.47
C VAL A 40 -2.17 -7.58 -10.03
N SER A 41 -1.53 -8.08 -9.01
CA SER A 41 -2.00 -9.26 -8.31
C SER A 41 -3.42 -8.92 -7.86
N ASP A 42 -4.41 -9.57 -8.45
CA ASP A 42 -5.77 -9.50 -7.93
C ASP A 42 -5.69 -9.90 -6.46
N GLY A 43 -6.01 -8.96 -5.57
CA GLY A 43 -6.03 -9.22 -4.13
C GLY A 43 -6.96 -10.39 -3.82
N PRO A 44 -6.92 -10.94 -2.60
CA PRO A 44 -7.72 -12.10 -2.25
C PRO A 44 -9.20 -11.81 -2.44
N MET A 45 -9.89 -12.67 -3.19
CA MET A 45 -11.33 -12.53 -3.45
C MET A 45 -12.12 -12.54 -2.15
N ILE A 46 -13.01 -11.57 -1.99
CA ILE A 46 -13.92 -11.44 -0.86
C ILE A 46 -15.30 -11.95 -1.27
N ASP A 47 -15.84 -12.90 -0.53
CA ASP A 47 -17.21 -13.37 -0.65
C ASP A 47 -18.12 -12.50 0.25
N PRO A 48 -19.00 -11.65 -0.32
CA PRO A 48 -19.82 -10.74 0.49
C PRO A 48 -20.85 -11.47 1.36
N THR A 49 -21.08 -12.77 1.12
CA THR A 49 -22.03 -13.57 1.91
C THR A 49 -21.42 -14.14 3.19
N LYS A 50 -20.10 -14.09 3.33
CA LYS A 50 -19.34 -14.63 4.47
C LYS A 50 -18.66 -13.52 5.27
N PRO A 51 -18.36 -13.75 6.57
CA PRO A 51 -17.50 -12.83 7.31
C PRO A 51 -16.12 -12.69 6.64
N VAL A 52 -15.63 -11.44 6.53
CA VAL A 52 -14.30 -11.17 6.01
C VAL A 52 -13.27 -11.51 7.08
N GLN A 53 -12.36 -12.43 6.77
CA GLN A 53 -11.28 -12.80 7.70
C GLN A 53 -10.19 -11.72 7.69
N VAL A 54 -9.95 -11.15 8.87
CA VAL A 54 -8.94 -10.13 9.12
C VAL A 54 -7.97 -10.65 10.18
N ALA A 55 -6.68 -10.64 9.87
CA ALA A 55 -5.65 -10.99 10.84
C ALA A 55 -5.11 -9.73 11.52
N LEU A 56 -5.11 -9.70 12.84
CA LEU A 56 -4.48 -8.67 13.65
C LEU A 56 -3.17 -9.21 14.23
N LEU A 57 -2.04 -8.72 13.74
CA LEU A 57 -0.71 -9.10 14.17
C LEU A 57 -0.16 -8.06 15.14
N ILE A 58 -0.02 -8.42 16.41
CA ILE A 58 0.42 -7.52 17.48
C ILE A 58 1.40 -8.21 18.43
N PRO A 59 2.31 -7.48 19.07
CA PRO A 59 3.33 -8.04 19.96
C PRO A 59 2.80 -8.21 21.40
N LYS A 60 1.86 -9.15 21.62
CA LYS A 60 1.17 -9.34 22.91
C LYS A 60 2.10 -9.78 24.03
N SER A 61 3.03 -10.67 23.73
CA SER A 61 3.98 -11.21 24.71
C SER A 61 5.28 -10.42 24.82
N TYR A 62 5.44 -9.32 24.06
CA TYR A 62 6.61 -8.46 24.16
C TYR A 62 6.35 -7.33 25.18
N GLU A 63 7.03 -7.41 26.32
CA GLU A 63 6.75 -6.61 27.53
C GLU A 63 6.73 -5.10 27.25
N GLU A 64 7.68 -4.60 26.45
CA GLU A 64 7.80 -3.16 26.15
C GLU A 64 6.58 -2.58 25.43
N THR A 65 5.84 -3.39 24.69
CA THR A 65 4.70 -2.95 23.87
C THR A 65 3.39 -3.66 24.18
N ALA A 66 3.34 -4.52 25.20
CA ALA A 66 2.16 -5.31 25.55
C ALA A 66 0.92 -4.45 25.83
N SER A 67 1.10 -3.30 26.49
CA SER A 67 0.00 -2.36 26.75
C SER A 67 -0.56 -1.74 25.47
N ILE A 68 0.32 -1.41 24.51
CA ILE A 68 -0.07 -0.90 23.19
C ILE A 68 -0.79 -2.00 22.40
N ALA A 69 -0.27 -3.22 22.44
CA ALA A 69 -0.88 -4.37 21.77
C ALA A 69 -2.31 -4.61 22.28
N THR A 70 -2.51 -4.56 23.60
CA THR A 70 -3.84 -4.67 24.23
C THR A 70 -4.78 -3.56 23.76
N SER A 71 -4.30 -2.32 23.71
CA SER A 71 -5.10 -1.18 23.24
C SER A 71 -5.49 -1.31 21.76
N LEU A 72 -4.59 -1.79 20.91
CA LEU A 72 -4.87 -2.04 19.49
C LEU A 72 -5.93 -3.14 19.30
N GLU A 73 -5.85 -4.23 20.07
CA GLU A 73 -6.84 -5.30 20.04
C GLU A 73 -8.23 -4.80 20.47
N GLN A 74 -8.30 -4.05 21.57
CA GLN A 74 -9.55 -3.46 22.06
C GLN A 74 -10.14 -2.47 21.05
N ALA A 75 -9.31 -1.62 20.45
CA ALA A 75 -9.74 -0.67 19.42
C ALA A 75 -10.32 -1.40 18.19
N ALA A 76 -9.67 -2.49 17.74
CA ALA A 76 -10.16 -3.29 16.62
C ALA A 76 -11.52 -3.94 16.96
N GLN A 77 -11.68 -4.47 18.17
CA GLN A 77 -12.95 -5.06 18.63
C GLN A 77 -14.07 -4.01 18.72
N MET A 78 -13.77 -2.81 19.23
CA MET A 78 -14.73 -1.71 19.27
C MET A 78 -15.15 -1.28 17.86
N ALA A 79 -14.17 -1.11 16.96
CA ALA A 79 -14.48 -0.74 15.58
C ALA A 79 -15.38 -1.77 14.88
N ILE A 80 -15.17 -3.07 15.12
CA ILE A 80 -16.02 -4.13 14.59
C ILE A 80 -17.45 -4.04 15.15
N ALA A 81 -17.58 -3.76 16.44
CA ALA A 81 -18.90 -3.61 17.07
C ALA A 81 -19.69 -2.43 16.48
N ASP A 82 -19.03 -1.39 16.00
CA ASP A 82 -19.63 -0.21 15.39
C ASP A 82 -19.99 -0.39 13.89
N LEU A 83 -19.50 -1.46 13.23
CA LEU A 83 -19.72 -1.68 11.80
C LEU A 83 -21.15 -2.17 11.43
N GLY A 84 -21.99 -2.45 12.41
CA GLY A 84 -23.38 -2.89 12.18
C GLY A 84 -23.46 -4.22 11.43
N ASP A 85 -24.04 -4.21 10.22
CA ASP A 85 -24.28 -5.43 9.44
C ASP A 85 -23.03 -6.01 8.75
N ILE A 86 -21.90 -5.31 8.79
CA ILE A 86 -20.65 -5.78 8.20
C ILE A 86 -20.03 -6.82 9.11
N ARG A 87 -19.85 -8.05 8.61
CA ARG A 87 -19.32 -9.17 9.38
C ARG A 87 -17.81 -9.32 9.15
N ILE A 88 -17.04 -9.14 10.22
CA ILE A 88 -15.59 -9.37 10.25
C ILE A 88 -15.29 -10.52 11.20
N ASP A 89 -14.48 -11.49 10.73
CA ASP A 89 -13.87 -12.53 11.55
C ASP A 89 -12.43 -12.09 11.88
N LEU A 90 -12.28 -11.41 13.03
CA LEU A 90 -10.98 -10.92 13.50
C LEU A 90 -10.23 -12.03 14.23
N ARG A 91 -9.04 -12.36 13.74
CA ARG A 91 -8.13 -13.31 14.39
C ARG A 91 -6.86 -12.62 14.83
N VAL A 92 -6.52 -12.79 16.10
CA VAL A 92 -5.37 -12.13 16.72
C VAL A 92 -4.19 -13.11 16.77
N PHE A 93 -3.03 -12.65 16.28
CA PHE A 93 -1.78 -13.40 16.25
C PHE A 93 -0.69 -12.64 16.99
N ASP A 94 0.03 -13.33 17.85
CA ASP A 94 1.14 -12.76 18.61
C ASP A 94 2.44 -12.81 17.83
N THR A 95 3.02 -11.66 17.56
CA THR A 95 4.32 -11.53 16.90
C THR A 95 5.50 -11.63 17.86
N ALA A 96 5.24 -11.61 19.17
CA ALA A 96 6.24 -11.62 20.24
C ALA A 96 7.36 -10.56 20.08
N GLY A 97 7.11 -9.48 19.30
CA GLY A 97 8.15 -8.50 18.97
C GLY A 97 9.28 -9.02 18.05
N ASN A 98 9.15 -10.26 17.56
CA ASN A 98 10.19 -10.95 16.80
C ASN A 98 9.82 -11.05 15.31
N PRO A 99 10.72 -10.65 14.36
CA PRO A 99 10.43 -10.65 12.92
C PRO A 99 10.18 -12.06 12.35
N GLU A 100 10.89 -13.09 12.81
CA GLU A 100 10.72 -14.47 12.34
C GLU A 100 9.37 -15.03 12.78
N GLN A 101 9.00 -14.80 14.05
CA GLN A 101 7.68 -15.16 14.57
C GLN A 101 6.57 -14.40 13.83
N ALA A 102 6.75 -13.11 13.58
CA ALA A 102 5.79 -12.30 12.82
C ALA A 102 5.56 -12.87 11.41
N ALA A 103 6.63 -13.23 10.70
CA ALA A 103 6.56 -13.88 9.39
C ALA A 103 5.87 -15.25 9.43
N LEU A 104 6.12 -16.04 10.47
CA LEU A 104 5.49 -17.34 10.66
C LEU A 104 3.98 -17.21 10.81
N VAL A 105 3.53 -16.37 11.77
CA VAL A 105 2.10 -16.19 12.05
C VAL A 105 1.37 -15.49 10.92
N ALA A 106 2.05 -14.66 10.13
CA ALA A 106 1.48 -14.05 8.93
C ALA A 106 1.16 -15.10 7.85
N ARG A 107 2.10 -16.03 7.59
CA ARG A 107 1.83 -17.16 6.67
C ARG A 107 0.69 -18.04 7.18
N GLN A 108 0.66 -18.32 8.47
CA GLN A 108 -0.44 -19.06 9.09
C GLN A 108 -1.78 -18.32 8.87
N ALA A 109 -1.85 -17.04 9.16
CA ALA A 109 -3.06 -16.23 8.96
C ALA A 109 -3.57 -16.28 7.51
N VAL A 110 -2.67 -16.19 6.52
CA VAL A 110 -3.02 -16.29 5.10
C VAL A 110 -3.54 -17.70 4.76
N GLN A 111 -2.89 -18.76 5.28
CA GLN A 111 -3.35 -20.15 5.08
C GLN A 111 -4.73 -20.40 5.71
N GLU A 112 -5.03 -19.73 6.81
CA GLU A 112 -6.34 -19.77 7.47
C GLU A 112 -7.40 -18.91 6.76
N GLY A 113 -7.01 -18.16 5.72
CA GLY A 113 -7.91 -17.43 4.84
C GLY A 113 -7.98 -15.92 5.08
N ALA A 114 -7.07 -15.33 5.84
CA ALA A 114 -7.01 -13.88 6.02
C ALA A 114 -6.94 -13.14 4.69
N LYS A 115 -7.79 -12.13 4.54
CA LYS A 115 -7.90 -11.28 3.34
C LYS A 115 -7.07 -10.01 3.44
N ILE A 116 -6.78 -9.61 4.67
CA ILE A 116 -5.96 -8.45 5.01
C ILE A 116 -5.27 -8.70 6.35
N ILE A 117 -4.10 -8.11 6.52
CA ILE A 117 -3.35 -8.13 7.77
C ILE A 117 -3.32 -6.70 8.34
N LEU A 118 -3.80 -6.52 9.57
CA LEU A 118 -3.64 -5.32 10.37
C LEU A 118 -2.43 -5.47 11.29
N GLY A 119 -1.56 -4.47 11.31
CA GLY A 119 -0.26 -4.59 11.94
C GLY A 119 0.81 -5.15 10.98
N PRO A 120 2.00 -5.49 11.47
CA PRO A 120 2.48 -5.34 12.86
C PRO A 120 2.75 -3.90 13.30
N LEU A 121 3.07 -3.77 14.61
CA LEU A 121 3.45 -2.48 15.20
C LEU A 121 4.89 -2.10 14.87
N LEU A 122 5.83 -3.04 15.00
CA LEU A 122 7.25 -2.81 14.84
C LEU A 122 7.66 -2.87 13.37
N ALA A 123 8.54 -1.97 12.94
CA ALA A 123 8.96 -1.82 11.55
C ALA A 123 9.60 -3.09 10.96
N GLU A 124 10.53 -3.70 11.69
CA GLU A 124 11.21 -4.92 11.23
C GLU A 124 10.25 -6.10 11.12
N ASN A 125 9.27 -6.21 12.04
CA ASN A 125 8.22 -7.21 11.95
C ASN A 125 7.36 -6.98 10.69
N ALA A 126 7.00 -5.73 10.39
CA ALA A 126 6.21 -5.40 9.20
C ALA A 126 6.94 -5.72 7.89
N LYS A 127 8.23 -5.46 7.82
CA LYS A 127 9.10 -5.87 6.71
C LYS A 127 9.08 -7.39 6.51
N ALA A 128 9.29 -8.14 7.61
CA ALA A 128 9.31 -9.60 7.58
C ALA A 128 7.94 -10.19 7.17
N VAL A 129 6.85 -9.62 7.69
CA VAL A 129 5.48 -10.00 7.31
C VAL A 129 5.22 -9.73 5.83
N GLY A 130 5.53 -8.51 5.35
CA GLY A 130 5.36 -8.13 3.94
C GLY A 130 6.07 -9.09 2.99
N ALA A 131 7.34 -9.41 3.27
CA ALA A 131 8.10 -10.38 2.50
C ALA A 131 7.51 -11.79 2.56
N ALA A 132 7.02 -12.22 3.75
CA ALA A 132 6.50 -13.56 3.97
C ALA A 132 5.18 -13.86 3.24
N VAL A 133 4.38 -12.83 2.91
CA VAL A 133 3.07 -12.94 2.26
C VAL A 133 2.99 -12.23 0.91
N ALA A 134 4.13 -11.81 0.33
CA ALA A 134 4.17 -11.04 -0.92
C ALA A 134 3.41 -11.72 -2.08
N ASP A 135 3.57 -13.03 -2.22
CA ASP A 135 2.96 -13.80 -3.32
C ASP A 135 1.49 -14.16 -3.09
N SER A 136 0.94 -13.82 -1.92
CA SER A 136 -0.45 -14.18 -1.57
C SER A 136 -1.48 -13.15 -2.04
N GLY A 137 -1.06 -11.98 -2.48
CA GLY A 137 -1.92 -10.84 -2.80
C GLY A 137 -2.52 -10.15 -1.55
N VAL A 138 -2.17 -10.60 -0.33
CA VAL A 138 -2.67 -10.03 0.92
C VAL A 138 -1.90 -8.76 1.27
N ASN A 139 -2.62 -7.66 1.52
CA ASN A 139 -2.05 -6.40 1.95
C ASN A 139 -1.81 -6.38 3.47
N VAL A 140 -0.72 -5.74 3.85
CA VAL A 140 -0.26 -5.54 5.23
C VAL A 140 -0.40 -4.08 5.60
N LEU A 141 -1.28 -3.76 6.53
CA LEU A 141 -1.54 -2.41 7.02
C LEU A 141 -0.82 -2.21 8.36
N SER A 142 0.45 -1.85 8.30
CA SER A 142 1.32 -1.72 9.48
C SER A 142 0.98 -0.49 10.33
N PHE A 143 1.01 -0.65 11.65
CA PHE A 143 0.90 0.46 12.61
C PHE A 143 2.23 1.18 12.86
N SER A 144 3.30 0.78 12.19
CA SER A 144 4.59 1.45 12.29
C SER A 144 4.51 2.92 11.85
N ASN A 145 5.34 3.76 12.45
CA ASN A 145 5.55 5.15 12.05
C ASN A 145 6.70 5.31 11.04
N ASN A 146 7.41 4.22 10.71
CA ASN A 146 8.54 4.24 9.78
C ASN A 146 8.05 4.10 8.34
N ALA A 147 8.01 5.21 7.60
CA ALA A 147 7.57 5.22 6.20
C ALA A 147 8.50 4.44 5.25
N SER A 148 9.76 4.17 5.63
CA SER A 148 10.72 3.47 4.75
C SER A 148 10.39 1.99 4.52
N ILE A 149 9.49 1.41 5.33
CA ILE A 149 9.04 0.03 5.15
C ILE A 149 7.87 -0.11 4.16
N ALA A 150 7.26 1.00 3.76
CA ALA A 150 6.16 1.00 2.81
C ALA A 150 6.64 0.59 1.41
N GLY A 151 5.84 -0.18 0.72
CA GLY A 151 6.10 -0.66 -0.64
C GLY A 151 5.51 -2.04 -0.89
N ASN A 152 5.38 -2.41 -2.15
CA ASN A 152 4.72 -3.65 -2.57
C ASN A 152 3.35 -3.83 -1.89
N ASN A 153 3.23 -4.82 -1.01
CA ASN A 153 2.01 -5.14 -0.26
C ASN A 153 1.98 -4.54 1.16
N VAL A 154 2.97 -3.70 1.55
CA VAL A 154 3.04 -3.08 2.88
C VAL A 154 2.64 -1.62 2.83
N PHE A 155 1.63 -1.25 3.62
CA PHE A 155 1.12 0.10 3.79
C PHE A 155 1.30 0.55 5.24
N VAL A 156 1.78 1.77 5.44
CA VAL A 156 1.98 2.34 6.77
C VAL A 156 0.79 3.21 7.15
N LEU A 157 0.10 2.86 8.24
CA LEU A 157 -1.06 3.58 8.77
C LEU A 157 -0.70 4.51 9.94
N GLY A 158 0.42 4.27 10.59
CA GLY A 158 0.86 5.07 11.73
C GLY A 158 1.18 6.53 11.34
N PRO A 159 1.12 7.46 12.31
CA PRO A 159 1.57 8.82 12.09
C PRO A 159 3.08 8.82 11.83
N THR A 160 3.46 9.13 10.60
CA THR A 160 4.88 9.18 10.21
C THR A 160 5.55 10.46 10.70
N PHE A 161 6.87 10.43 10.90
CA PHE A 161 7.65 11.62 11.22
C PHE A 161 7.43 12.74 10.18
N ASN A 162 7.34 12.39 8.88
CA ASN A 162 7.12 13.37 7.82
C ASN A 162 5.76 14.07 7.96
N ASN A 163 4.68 13.34 8.26
CA ASN A 163 3.35 13.93 8.44
C ASN A 163 3.34 14.90 9.62
N THR A 164 3.94 14.50 10.74
CA THR A 164 4.04 15.32 11.94
C THR A 164 4.90 16.56 11.68
N ALA A 165 6.08 16.38 11.06
CA ALA A 165 6.99 17.46 10.73
C ALA A 165 6.34 18.49 9.80
N ASN A 166 5.72 18.03 8.70
CA ASN A 166 5.02 18.91 7.75
C ASN A 166 3.92 19.73 8.44
N ARG A 167 3.14 19.11 9.33
CA ARG A 167 2.09 19.81 10.06
C ARG A 167 2.66 20.86 11.02
N LEU A 168 3.69 20.51 11.81
CA LEU A 168 4.33 21.43 12.76
C LEU A 168 4.97 22.61 12.07
N VAL A 169 5.75 22.36 11.02
CA VAL A 169 6.46 23.40 10.27
C VAL A 169 5.48 24.31 9.54
N SER A 170 4.45 23.77 8.88
CA SER A 170 3.41 24.55 8.22
C SER A 170 2.63 25.41 9.22
N TYR A 171 2.32 24.87 10.39
CA TYR A 171 1.65 25.62 11.44
C TYR A 171 2.54 26.76 11.95
N ALA A 172 3.82 26.50 12.27
CA ALA A 172 4.75 27.54 12.71
C ALA A 172 4.87 28.67 11.68
N ALA A 173 5.01 28.34 10.40
CA ALA A 173 5.06 29.30 9.31
C ALA A 173 3.75 30.13 9.23
N SER A 174 2.59 29.50 9.37
CA SER A 174 1.28 30.18 9.38
C SER A 174 1.12 31.14 10.55
N GLN A 175 1.83 30.91 11.66
CA GLN A 175 1.90 31.81 12.83
C GLN A 175 2.98 32.89 12.69
N GLY A 176 3.55 33.06 11.49
CA GLY A 176 4.58 34.07 11.22
C GLY A 176 5.95 33.78 11.82
N LYS A 177 6.20 32.52 12.23
CA LYS A 177 7.53 32.13 12.70
C LYS A 177 8.46 31.96 11.50
N THR A 178 9.64 32.54 11.60
CA THR A 178 10.66 32.52 10.52
C THR A 178 11.90 31.70 10.90
N LYS A 179 12.06 31.38 12.20
CA LYS A 179 13.20 30.59 12.70
C LYS A 179 12.74 29.52 13.68
N ALA A 180 13.39 28.36 13.63
CA ALA A 180 13.18 27.26 14.56
C ALA A 180 14.52 26.63 14.96
N VAL A 181 14.52 25.97 16.12
CA VAL A 181 15.62 25.10 16.58
C VAL A 181 15.09 23.69 16.68
N ILE A 182 15.84 22.72 16.19
CA ILE A 182 15.54 21.30 16.34
C ILE A 182 16.33 20.76 17.52
N VAL A 183 15.63 20.16 18.49
CA VAL A 183 16.25 19.45 19.61
C VAL A 183 15.80 17.99 19.54
N HIS A 184 16.75 17.05 19.47
CA HIS A 184 16.42 15.63 19.29
C HIS A 184 17.32 14.71 20.12
N PRO A 185 16.84 13.53 20.55
CA PRO A 185 17.70 12.53 21.19
C PRO A 185 18.65 11.89 20.17
N ARG A 186 19.79 11.36 20.67
CA ARG A 186 20.77 10.61 19.86
C ARG A 186 20.34 9.17 19.62
N THR A 187 19.11 9.00 19.14
CA THR A 187 18.51 7.71 18.78
C THR A 187 18.15 7.69 17.30
N LEU A 188 17.86 6.51 16.76
CA LEU A 188 17.41 6.38 15.37
C LEU A 188 16.13 7.20 15.12
N GLU A 189 15.17 7.17 16.05
CA GLU A 189 13.93 7.94 15.97
C GLU A 189 14.19 9.45 15.99
N GLY A 190 15.14 9.88 16.82
CA GLY A 190 15.56 11.28 16.87
C GLY A 190 16.15 11.77 15.55
N GLU A 191 17.00 10.97 14.92
CA GLU A 191 17.58 11.27 13.60
C GLU A 191 16.52 11.29 12.50
N LEU A 192 15.56 10.34 12.52
CA LEU A 192 14.45 10.33 11.56
C LEU A 192 13.54 11.55 11.74
N GLY A 193 13.25 11.94 13.00
CA GLY A 193 12.46 13.13 13.30
C GLY A 193 13.17 14.41 12.86
N LYS A 194 14.48 14.54 13.12
CA LYS A 194 15.32 15.64 12.65
C LYS A 194 15.25 15.77 11.13
N ALA A 195 15.55 14.69 10.40
CA ALA A 195 15.54 14.68 8.94
C ALA A 195 14.16 15.06 8.36
N ALA A 196 13.08 14.61 9.00
CA ALA A 196 11.71 14.97 8.60
C ALA A 196 11.44 16.48 8.78
N LEU A 197 11.91 17.09 9.88
CA LEU A 197 11.76 18.53 10.14
C LEU A 197 12.60 19.38 9.19
N GLU A 198 13.85 18.97 8.91
CA GLU A 198 14.70 19.62 7.92
C GLU A 198 14.05 19.60 6.52
N ASN A 199 13.54 18.44 6.09
CA ASN A 199 12.84 18.31 4.81
C ASN A 199 11.56 19.15 4.75
N ALA A 200 10.76 19.16 5.81
CA ALA A 200 9.54 19.96 5.88
C ALA A 200 9.83 21.47 5.81
N ALA A 201 10.90 21.93 6.45
CA ALA A 201 11.30 23.33 6.46
C ALA A 201 11.65 23.84 5.05
N GLN A 202 12.21 22.99 4.16
CA GLN A 202 12.57 23.38 2.80
C GLN A 202 11.40 23.88 1.96
N SER A 203 10.17 23.49 2.29
CA SER A 203 8.95 23.90 1.58
C SER A 203 8.26 25.12 2.22
N THR A 204 8.88 25.77 3.19
CA THR A 204 8.31 26.90 3.92
C THR A 204 9.35 28.00 4.12
N PRO A 205 8.97 29.23 4.50
CA PRO A 205 9.92 30.29 4.84
C PRO A 205 10.60 30.11 6.21
N LEU A 206 10.40 28.96 6.89
CA LEU A 206 10.97 28.68 8.21
C LEU A 206 12.43 28.23 8.07
N GLU A 207 13.36 29.00 8.64
CA GLU A 207 14.79 28.69 8.71
C GLU A 207 15.09 27.83 9.95
N ILE A 208 15.84 26.74 9.80
CA ILE A 208 16.39 25.99 10.93
C ILE A 208 17.67 26.69 11.41
N ALA A 209 17.58 27.44 12.50
CA ALA A 209 18.68 28.26 13.02
C ALA A 209 19.75 27.45 13.77
N ALA A 210 19.36 26.32 14.40
CA ALA A 210 20.28 25.40 15.07
C ALA A 210 19.67 24.00 15.19
N ILE A 211 20.55 23.02 15.34
CA ILE A 211 20.20 21.62 15.60
C ILE A 211 21.03 21.15 16.78
N GLU A 212 20.37 20.70 17.85
CA GLU A 212 21.02 20.25 19.07
C GLU A 212 20.57 18.82 19.41
N ALA A 213 21.56 17.97 19.72
CA ALA A 213 21.30 16.59 20.08
C ALA A 213 21.57 16.38 21.59
N PHE A 214 20.70 15.66 22.27
CA PHE A 214 20.87 15.28 23.70
C PHE A 214 20.88 13.75 23.87
N GLU A 215 21.40 13.30 24.99
CA GLU A 215 21.41 11.88 25.40
C GLU A 215 20.16 11.50 26.19
#